data_f511e8d300e6edc7764be29b7ce9a271
#
_entry.id   f511e8d300e6edc7764be29b7ce9a271
#
_cell.length_a   1.000
_cell.length_b   1.000
_cell.length_c   1.000
_cell.angle_alpha   90.00
_cell.angle_beta   90.00
_cell.angle_gamma   90.00
#
_symmetry.space_group_name_H-M   'P 1'
#
loop_
_entity.id
_entity.type
_entity.pdbx_description
1 polymer ?
#
loop_
_entity_poly.entity_id
_entity_poly.type
_entity_poly.pdbx_seq_one_letter_code
_entity_poly.pdbx_strand_id
1 'polypeptide(L)'
;MSLQDDIQKEAEQYGVKPSESGDYFKFEKGVNKLRILNKPAILAMHFFGKGEKAVVCIGIAEGCPHHKEDDQKASIKLVTYVIDRKDDKIKLAELPLTVGYSLDNYMEDEDYAFDEFPMPYDVKITHDPDNSDPKSKYVLIPSPNKTELTEEERKEFNEVMGKMTPEQYVEKRKDKFRAPKETTYPERIDPDDIPF
;
A
#
# COMPACT_ATOMS: atom_id res chain seq x y z
N MET A 1 -11.41 17.63 -27.69
CA MET A 1 -11.17 16.30 -27.14
C MET A 1 -9.71 16.24 -26.73
N SER A 2 -9.44 15.83 -25.50
CA SER A 2 -8.04 15.72 -25.05
C SER A 2 -7.49 14.34 -25.41
N LEU A 3 -6.18 14.22 -25.58
CA LEU A 3 -5.49 12.94 -25.81
C LEU A 3 -5.88 11.87 -24.75
N GLN A 4 -6.20 12.31 -23.54
CA GLN A 4 -6.70 11.43 -22.49
C GLN A 4 -8.06 10.82 -22.79
N ASP A 5 -8.98 11.61 -23.37
CA ASP A 5 -10.32 11.13 -23.74
C ASP A 5 -10.24 10.08 -24.86
N ASP A 6 -9.29 10.25 -25.79
CA ASP A 6 -9.09 9.30 -26.89
C ASP A 6 -8.46 7.98 -26.38
N ILE A 7 -7.47 8.06 -25.49
CA ILE A 7 -6.85 6.88 -24.84
C ILE A 7 -7.88 6.12 -23.99
N GLN A 8 -8.75 6.83 -23.29
CA GLN A 8 -9.78 6.21 -22.45
C GLN A 8 -10.83 5.48 -23.30
N LYS A 9 -11.25 6.07 -24.43
CA LYS A 9 -12.16 5.44 -25.39
C LYS A 9 -11.58 4.20 -26.07
N GLU A 10 -10.31 4.26 -26.43
CA GLU A 10 -9.63 3.09 -27.00
C GLU A 10 -9.46 1.97 -25.97
N ALA A 11 -9.06 2.30 -24.72
CA ALA A 11 -8.93 1.33 -23.65
C ALA A 11 -10.25 0.57 -23.38
N GLU A 12 -11.39 1.26 -23.45
CA GLU A 12 -12.72 0.65 -23.31
C GLU A 12 -13.03 -0.34 -24.45
N GLN A 13 -12.63 -0.05 -25.69
CA GLN A 13 -12.82 -0.95 -26.85
C GLN A 13 -12.06 -2.28 -26.71
N TYR A 14 -10.91 -2.27 -26.03
CA TYR A 14 -10.12 -3.47 -25.79
C TYR A 14 -10.45 -4.16 -24.44
N GLY A 15 -11.56 -3.75 -23.79
CA GLY A 15 -11.93 -4.30 -22.47
C GLY A 15 -10.89 -4.03 -21.37
N VAL A 16 -9.92 -3.18 -21.68
CA VAL A 16 -9.01 -2.63 -20.68
C VAL A 16 -9.80 -1.55 -19.97
N LYS A 17 -10.43 -1.90 -18.85
CA LYS A 17 -10.87 -0.85 -17.95
C LYS A 17 -9.62 -0.02 -17.68
N PRO A 18 -9.62 1.31 -17.96
CA PRO A 18 -8.59 2.17 -17.38
C PRO A 18 -8.60 1.74 -15.94
N SER A 19 -7.45 1.32 -15.41
CA SER A 19 -7.36 1.14 -13.98
C SER A 19 -7.92 2.45 -13.47
N GLU A 20 -9.11 2.39 -12.86
CA GLU A 20 -9.44 3.44 -11.91
C GLU A 20 -8.14 3.50 -11.15
N SER A 21 -7.34 4.53 -11.44
CA SER A 21 -6.11 4.78 -10.73
C SER A 21 -6.65 5.04 -9.35
N GLY A 22 -6.88 3.91 -8.67
CA GLY A 22 -7.51 3.90 -7.37
C GLY A 22 -6.71 4.90 -6.63
N ASP A 23 -7.35 5.82 -6.00
CA ASP A 23 -6.74 6.99 -5.44
C ASP A 23 -5.58 6.57 -4.53
N TYR A 24 -4.41 6.36 -5.15
CA TYR A 24 -3.17 6.02 -4.47
C TYR A 24 -2.45 7.29 -4.09
N PHE A 25 -2.18 7.41 -2.80
CA PHE A 25 -1.35 8.49 -2.30
C PHE A 25 0.11 8.30 -2.75
N LYS A 26 0.71 9.35 -3.27
CA LYS A 26 2.13 9.40 -3.64
C LYS A 26 2.79 10.60 -2.98
N PHE A 27 3.90 10.36 -2.29
CA PHE A 27 4.69 11.46 -1.73
C PHE A 27 5.25 12.34 -2.83
N GLU A 28 4.97 13.63 -2.74
CA GLU A 28 5.67 14.66 -3.49
C GLU A 28 6.90 15.12 -2.70
N LYS A 29 7.91 15.66 -3.40
CA LYS A 29 9.05 16.30 -2.73
C LYS A 29 8.56 17.50 -1.94
N GLY A 30 8.97 17.60 -0.67
CA GLY A 30 8.53 18.64 0.24
C GLY A 30 7.43 18.17 1.20
N VAL A 31 6.57 19.07 1.62
CA VAL A 31 5.57 18.83 2.66
C VAL A 31 4.30 18.20 2.08
N ASN A 32 3.93 17.04 2.59
CA ASN A 32 2.67 16.36 2.32
C ASN A 32 1.82 16.40 3.59
N LYS A 33 0.63 16.98 3.52
CA LYS A 33 -0.31 17.05 4.63
C LYS A 33 -1.39 16.00 4.44
N LEU A 34 -1.56 15.13 5.44
CA LEU A 34 -2.53 14.04 5.36
C LEU A 34 -3.07 13.65 6.75
N ARG A 35 -4.17 12.90 6.76
CA ARG A 35 -4.69 12.24 7.97
C ARG A 35 -4.72 10.73 7.77
N ILE A 36 -4.18 9.98 8.72
CA ILE A 36 -4.20 8.52 8.70
C ILE A 36 -5.53 8.04 9.31
N LEU A 37 -6.25 7.19 8.59
CA LEU A 37 -7.63 6.83 8.90
C LEU A 37 -7.79 5.49 9.61
N ASN A 38 -6.86 4.58 9.45
CA ASN A 38 -6.92 3.25 10.06
C ASN A 38 -5.55 2.76 10.47
N LYS A 39 -5.53 1.77 11.36
CA LYS A 39 -4.30 1.05 11.71
C LYS A 39 -3.66 0.50 10.44
N PRO A 40 -2.36 0.77 10.21
CA PRO A 40 -1.69 0.29 9.02
C PRO A 40 -1.52 -1.24 9.00
N ALA A 41 -1.76 -1.85 7.84
CA ALA A 41 -1.37 -3.24 7.56
C ALA A 41 0.09 -3.30 7.09
N ILE A 42 0.78 -4.41 7.36
CA ILE A 42 2.19 -4.58 7.03
C ILE A 42 2.34 -5.24 5.66
N LEU A 43 3.04 -4.59 4.75
CA LEU A 43 3.43 -5.10 3.44
C LEU A 43 4.95 -5.24 3.38
N ALA A 44 5.45 -6.46 3.30
CA ALA A 44 6.86 -6.73 3.12
C ALA A 44 7.20 -6.85 1.61
N MET A 45 8.33 -6.28 1.19
CA MET A 45 8.75 -6.26 -0.22
C MET A 45 10.26 -6.47 -0.35
N HIS A 46 10.68 -7.19 -1.39
CA HIS A 46 12.07 -7.31 -1.81
C HIS A 46 12.37 -6.33 -2.93
N PHE A 47 13.52 -5.66 -2.84
CA PHE A 47 14.04 -4.73 -3.83
C PHE A 47 15.38 -5.25 -4.34
N PHE A 48 15.48 -5.51 -5.64
CA PHE A 48 16.65 -6.15 -6.26
C PHE A 48 17.65 -5.17 -6.90
N GLY A 49 17.33 -3.90 -6.89
CA GLY A 49 18.23 -2.87 -7.44
C GLY A 49 17.52 -1.78 -8.22
N LYS A 50 18.31 -0.87 -8.78
CA LYS A 50 17.77 0.26 -9.54
C LYS A 50 17.25 -0.23 -10.90
N GLY A 51 15.95 -0.04 -11.13
CA GLY A 51 15.28 -0.41 -12.39
C GLY A 51 14.57 -1.77 -12.34
N GLU A 52 14.75 -2.56 -11.29
CA GLU A 52 14.02 -3.81 -11.11
C GLU A 52 12.70 -3.58 -10.37
N LYS A 53 11.70 -4.41 -10.70
CA LYS A 53 10.40 -4.34 -10.04
C LYS A 53 10.51 -4.96 -8.65
N ALA A 54 10.04 -4.22 -7.65
CA ALA A 54 9.91 -4.77 -6.31
C ALA A 54 8.89 -5.92 -6.27
N VAL A 55 9.23 -6.98 -5.51
CA VAL A 55 8.40 -8.19 -5.37
C VAL A 55 7.85 -8.26 -3.96
N VAL A 56 6.58 -8.62 -3.82
CA VAL A 56 5.96 -8.80 -2.51
C VAL A 56 6.54 -10.04 -1.83
N CYS A 57 6.95 -9.90 -0.58
CA CYS A 57 7.38 -11.00 0.25
C CYS A 57 6.15 -11.72 0.82
N ILE A 58 6.03 -13.02 0.53
CA ILE A 58 4.97 -13.86 1.11
C ILE A 58 5.32 -14.37 2.52
N GLY A 59 6.54 -14.13 2.99
CA GLY A 59 7.01 -14.55 4.30
C GLY A 59 7.88 -15.80 4.27
N ILE A 60 8.77 -15.91 5.25
CA ILE A 60 9.67 -17.07 5.38
C ILE A 60 8.85 -18.34 5.63
N ALA A 61 7.83 -18.27 6.47
CA ALA A 61 6.97 -19.41 6.80
C ALA A 61 6.18 -19.94 5.60
N GLU A 62 5.86 -19.09 4.64
CA GLU A 62 5.20 -19.46 3.39
C GLU A 62 6.20 -19.84 2.27
N GLY A 63 7.48 -19.93 2.59
CA GLY A 63 8.51 -20.37 1.66
C GLY A 63 8.87 -19.33 0.60
N CYS A 64 8.87 -18.05 0.93
CA CYS A 64 9.31 -17.00 0.01
C CYS A 64 10.69 -17.33 -0.58
N PRO A 65 10.82 -17.46 -1.92
CA PRO A 65 12.07 -17.88 -2.54
C PRO A 65 13.22 -16.89 -2.33
N HIS A 66 12.89 -15.60 -2.18
CA HIS A 66 13.88 -14.53 -2.06
C HIS A 66 14.60 -14.46 -0.70
N HIS A 67 14.18 -15.27 0.28
CA HIS A 67 14.93 -15.44 1.52
C HIS A 67 15.98 -16.56 1.47
N LYS A 68 16.00 -17.38 0.39
CA LYS A 68 16.89 -18.54 0.28
C LYS A 68 18.22 -18.22 -0.39
N GLU A 69 18.24 -17.19 -1.24
CA GLU A 69 19.34 -17.03 -2.18
C GLU A 69 20.42 -16.07 -1.74
N ASP A 70 20.20 -15.05 -0.91
CA ASP A 70 21.24 -14.05 -0.62
C ASP A 70 21.01 -13.18 0.62
N ASP A 71 20.44 -13.65 1.70
CA ASP A 71 20.18 -12.79 2.87
C ASP A 71 19.38 -11.50 2.55
N GLN A 72 18.61 -11.51 1.47
CA GLN A 72 17.85 -10.33 1.05
C GLN A 72 16.76 -10.04 2.05
N LYS A 73 17.01 -9.04 2.87
CA LYS A 73 16.03 -8.55 3.84
C LYS A 73 14.88 -7.88 3.10
N ALA A 74 13.66 -8.29 3.45
CA ALA A 74 12.48 -7.57 2.99
C ALA A 74 12.41 -6.19 3.64
N SER A 75 12.05 -5.18 2.86
CA SER A 75 11.68 -3.85 3.36
C SER A 75 10.21 -3.82 3.73
N ILE A 76 9.88 -3.15 4.82
CA ILE A 76 8.51 -3.01 5.29
C ILE A 76 7.90 -1.71 4.79
N LYS A 77 6.67 -1.82 4.28
CA LYS A 77 5.76 -0.70 4.01
C LYS A 77 4.52 -0.86 4.89
N LEU A 78 3.95 0.26 5.25
CA LEU A 78 2.71 0.34 6.03
C LEU A 78 1.58 0.77 5.10
N VAL A 79 0.60 -0.09 4.91
CA VAL A 79 -0.56 0.17 4.03
C VAL A 79 -1.71 0.69 4.87
N THR A 80 -2.22 1.86 4.53
CA THR A 80 -3.34 2.50 5.24
C THR A 80 -4.10 3.42 4.31
N TYR A 81 -5.34 3.74 4.65
CA TYR A 81 -6.06 4.83 4.02
C TYR A 81 -5.68 6.17 4.66
N VAL A 82 -5.56 7.19 3.84
CA VAL A 82 -5.26 8.55 4.26
C VAL A 82 -6.21 9.53 3.58
N ILE A 83 -6.53 10.63 4.23
CA ILE A 83 -7.07 11.81 3.56
C ILE A 83 -5.88 12.64 3.10
N ASP A 84 -5.72 12.82 1.80
CA ASP A 84 -4.73 13.72 1.23
C ASP A 84 -5.28 15.15 1.27
N ARG A 85 -4.70 16.00 2.13
CA ARG A 85 -5.14 17.39 2.31
C ARG A 85 -4.81 18.32 1.14
N LYS A 86 -4.26 17.77 0.06
CA LYS A 86 -4.05 18.51 -1.19
C LYS A 86 -5.33 18.62 -2.01
N ASP A 87 -6.16 17.59 -1.98
CA ASP A 87 -7.41 17.50 -2.73
C ASP A 87 -8.59 16.98 -1.88
N ASP A 88 -8.36 16.80 -0.57
CA ASP A 88 -9.29 16.28 0.43
C ASP A 88 -9.93 14.93 0.05
N LYS A 89 -9.20 14.08 -0.69
CA LYS A 89 -9.65 12.75 -1.10
C LYS A 89 -9.06 11.66 -0.23
N ILE A 90 -9.82 10.58 -0.07
CA ILE A 90 -9.34 9.37 0.57
C ILE A 90 -8.55 8.53 -0.43
N LYS A 91 -7.31 8.21 -0.07
CA LYS A 91 -6.36 7.46 -0.91
C LYS A 91 -5.73 6.32 -0.12
N LEU A 92 -5.44 5.22 -0.80
CA LEU A 92 -4.61 4.16 -0.23
C LEU A 92 -3.14 4.58 -0.27
N ALA A 93 -2.45 4.53 0.85
CA ALA A 93 -1.05 4.92 0.99
C ALA A 93 -0.16 3.74 1.39
N GLU A 94 1.03 3.68 0.81
CA GLU A 94 2.12 2.81 1.24
C GLU A 94 3.18 3.68 1.94
N LEU A 95 3.07 3.81 3.24
CA LEU A 95 3.97 4.63 4.05
C LEU A 95 5.28 3.86 4.35
N PRO A 96 6.44 4.53 4.39
CA PRO A 96 7.68 3.90 4.82
C PRO A 96 7.67 3.57 6.31
N LEU A 97 8.43 2.56 6.72
CA LEU A 97 8.51 2.11 8.10
C LEU A 97 8.98 3.21 9.06
N THR A 98 9.81 4.14 8.59
CA THR A 98 10.27 5.30 9.39
C THR A 98 9.10 6.19 9.82
N VAL A 99 8.08 6.34 8.99
CA VAL A 99 6.83 7.03 9.37
C VAL A 99 6.09 6.26 10.46
N GLY A 100 6.09 4.92 10.38
CA GLY A 100 5.48 4.07 11.41
C GLY A 100 6.12 4.25 12.79
N TYR A 101 7.45 4.27 12.85
CA TYR A 101 8.16 4.54 14.12
C TYR A 101 7.87 5.93 14.67
N SER A 102 7.74 6.94 13.79
CA SER A 102 7.36 8.28 14.23
C SER A 102 5.93 8.30 14.77
N LEU A 103 5.00 7.57 14.16
CA LEU A 103 3.62 7.45 14.64
C LEU A 103 3.57 6.78 16.02
N ASP A 104 4.32 5.70 16.22
CA ASP A 104 4.40 4.98 17.48
C ASP A 104 4.87 5.90 18.62
N ASN A 105 5.92 6.69 18.36
CA ASN A 105 6.40 7.68 19.32
C ASN A 105 5.34 8.73 19.68
N TYR A 106 4.52 9.18 18.69
CA TYR A 106 3.46 10.15 18.95
C TYR A 106 2.22 9.54 19.62
N MET A 107 2.00 8.24 19.52
CA MET A 107 0.93 7.57 20.27
C MET A 107 1.17 7.64 21.80
N GLU A 108 2.43 7.68 22.22
CA GLU A 108 2.84 7.76 23.63
C GLU A 108 3.18 9.18 24.10
N ASP A 109 3.16 10.17 23.21
CA ASP A 109 3.52 11.56 23.50
C ASP A 109 2.41 12.28 24.27
N GLU A 110 2.76 13.04 25.33
CA GLU A 110 1.79 13.72 26.23
C GLU A 110 0.84 14.65 25.47
N ASP A 111 1.31 15.35 24.41
CA ASP A 111 0.54 16.34 23.67
C ASP A 111 -0.23 15.73 22.51
N TYR A 112 0.30 14.65 21.93
CA TYR A 112 -0.19 14.07 20.66
C TYR A 112 -0.74 12.65 20.83
N ALA A 113 -0.82 12.11 22.03
CA ALA A 113 -1.34 10.77 22.28
C ALA A 113 -2.71 10.54 21.63
N PHE A 114 -2.86 9.35 21.06
CA PHE A 114 -4.12 8.84 20.56
C PHE A 114 -4.15 7.31 20.69
N ASP A 115 -5.30 6.77 21.05
CA ASP A 115 -5.46 5.34 21.33
C ASP A 115 -6.07 4.59 20.14
N GLU A 116 -6.81 5.30 19.31
CA GLU A 116 -7.59 4.71 18.23
C GLU A 116 -7.49 5.49 16.91
N PHE A 117 -7.74 4.79 15.81
CA PHE A 117 -7.91 5.39 14.48
C PHE A 117 -9.39 5.64 14.19
N PRO A 118 -9.73 6.64 13.39
CA PRO A 118 -8.86 7.61 12.72
C PRO A 118 -8.08 8.51 13.66
N MET A 119 -6.84 8.89 13.26
CA MET A 119 -6.06 9.85 14.03
C MET A 119 -6.87 11.14 14.28
N PRO A 120 -6.79 11.73 15.49
CA PRO A 120 -7.58 12.92 15.82
C PRO A 120 -7.04 14.22 15.21
N TYR A 121 -5.93 14.17 14.47
CA TYR A 121 -5.27 15.31 13.84
C TYR A 121 -4.60 14.92 12.53
N ASP A 122 -4.35 15.93 11.69
CA ASP A 122 -3.54 15.76 10.48
C ASP A 122 -2.07 15.68 10.84
N VAL A 123 -1.29 15.04 9.97
CA VAL A 123 0.17 15.03 10.04
C VAL A 123 0.77 15.70 8.80
N LYS A 124 1.93 16.31 8.98
CA LYS A 124 2.78 16.80 7.91
C LYS A 124 3.95 15.84 7.76
N ILE A 125 4.11 15.25 6.59
CA ILE A 125 5.26 14.41 6.29
C ILE A 125 6.10 15.13 5.24
N THR A 126 7.28 15.58 5.66
CA THR A 126 8.26 16.14 4.73
C THR A 126 9.01 14.99 4.06
N HIS A 127 8.96 14.94 2.74
CA HIS A 127 9.68 13.97 1.93
C HIS A 127 10.84 14.65 1.20
N ASP A 128 12.05 14.24 1.52
CA ASP A 128 13.28 14.66 0.83
C ASP A 128 13.94 13.44 0.17
N PRO A 129 13.67 13.19 -1.12
CA PRO A 129 14.24 12.04 -1.83
C PRO A 129 15.76 12.13 -2.02
N ASP A 130 16.31 13.36 -1.96
CA ASP A 130 17.73 13.62 -2.19
C ASP A 130 18.55 13.48 -0.90
N ASN A 131 17.90 13.34 0.26
CA ASN A 131 18.59 13.12 1.53
C ASN A 131 19.37 11.80 1.50
N SER A 132 20.66 11.85 1.81
CA SER A 132 21.52 10.68 1.83
C SER A 132 21.23 9.71 2.97
N ASP A 133 20.67 10.21 4.09
CA ASP A 133 20.23 9.37 5.22
C ASP A 133 18.81 8.83 4.98
N PRO A 134 18.65 7.51 4.79
CA PRO A 134 17.32 6.92 4.60
C PRO A 134 16.35 7.19 5.74
N LYS A 135 16.85 7.38 6.97
CA LYS A 135 16.01 7.64 8.16
C LYS A 135 15.43 9.05 8.15
N SER A 136 16.13 9.97 7.51
CA SER A 136 15.75 11.38 7.44
C SER A 136 15.02 11.76 6.14
N LYS A 137 14.78 10.78 5.23
CA LYS A 137 14.02 11.01 4.01
C LYS A 137 12.56 11.37 4.25
N TYR A 138 12.02 10.93 5.37
CA TYR A 138 10.63 11.19 5.76
C TYR A 138 10.61 11.67 7.20
N VAL A 139 10.19 12.91 7.39
CA VAL A 139 10.05 13.51 8.72
C VAL A 139 8.57 13.81 8.96
N LEU A 140 7.99 13.17 9.99
CA LEU A 140 6.60 13.34 10.37
C LEU A 140 6.50 14.34 11.52
N ILE A 141 5.58 15.30 11.40
CA ILE A 141 5.23 16.27 12.43
C ILE A 141 3.71 16.31 12.55
N PRO A 142 3.12 16.05 13.73
CA PRO A 142 1.69 16.15 13.93
C PRO A 142 1.21 17.60 13.90
N SER A 143 -0.04 17.80 13.51
CA SER A 143 -0.71 19.10 13.64
C SER A 143 -1.13 19.32 15.09
N PRO A 144 -0.96 20.50 15.65
CA PRO A 144 -1.34 20.78 17.04
C PRO A 144 -2.87 20.77 17.25
N ASN A 145 -3.65 20.87 16.18
CA ASN A 145 -5.10 20.94 16.28
C ASN A 145 -5.74 19.56 16.13
N LYS A 146 -6.40 19.08 17.18
CA LYS A 146 -7.27 17.91 17.11
C LYS A 146 -8.59 18.33 16.44
N THR A 147 -9.01 17.62 15.41
CA THR A 147 -10.26 17.86 14.68
C THR A 147 -10.92 16.53 14.36
N GLU A 148 -12.22 16.46 14.51
CA GLU A 148 -12.96 15.27 14.08
C GLU A 148 -13.04 15.20 12.56
N LEU A 149 -13.27 13.97 12.05
CA LEU A 149 -13.65 13.79 10.65
C LEU A 149 -15.05 14.38 10.42
N THR A 150 -15.25 15.00 9.27
CA THR A 150 -16.59 15.39 8.84
C THR A 150 -17.47 14.17 8.56
N GLU A 151 -18.78 14.37 8.47
CA GLU A 151 -19.70 13.27 8.13
C GLU A 151 -19.43 12.72 6.73
N GLU A 152 -19.08 13.59 5.78
CA GLU A 152 -18.71 13.21 4.42
C GLU A 152 -17.44 12.36 4.41
N GLU A 153 -16.39 12.80 5.12
CA GLU A 153 -15.13 12.03 5.24
C GLU A 153 -15.38 10.67 5.89
N ARG A 154 -16.20 10.59 6.93
CA ARG A 154 -16.57 9.31 7.58
C ARG A 154 -17.32 8.38 6.63
N LYS A 155 -18.26 8.91 5.88
CA LYS A 155 -19.05 8.14 4.92
C LYS A 155 -18.17 7.60 3.81
N GLU A 156 -17.35 8.44 3.19
CA GLU A 156 -16.41 8.03 2.14
C GLU A 156 -15.41 6.99 2.66
N PHE A 157 -14.88 7.18 3.87
CA PHE A 157 -13.98 6.21 4.49
C PHE A 157 -14.66 4.83 4.68
N ASN A 158 -15.89 4.80 5.18
CA ASN A 158 -16.62 3.55 5.32
C ASN A 158 -16.89 2.87 3.96
N GLU A 159 -17.15 3.65 2.91
CA GLU A 159 -17.36 3.12 1.56
C GLU A 159 -16.07 2.48 1.01
N VAL A 160 -14.89 3.12 1.15
CA VAL A 160 -13.63 2.55 0.67
C VAL A 160 -13.22 1.33 1.49
N MET A 161 -13.39 1.36 2.82
CA MET A 161 -13.15 0.21 3.70
C MET A 161 -14.07 -0.97 3.40
N GLY A 162 -15.32 -0.71 3.04
CA GLY A 162 -16.27 -1.74 2.62
C GLY A 162 -15.91 -2.40 1.28
N LYS A 163 -15.19 -1.69 0.40
CA LYS A 163 -14.71 -2.24 -0.88
C LYS A 163 -13.44 -3.06 -0.70
N MET A 164 -12.49 -2.59 0.08
CA MET A 164 -11.20 -3.23 0.31
C MET A 164 -10.55 -2.70 1.60
N THR A 165 -10.22 -3.58 2.54
CA THR A 165 -9.40 -3.17 3.68
C THR A 165 -7.90 -3.20 3.33
N PRO A 166 -7.02 -2.50 4.07
CA PRO A 166 -5.58 -2.58 3.87
C PRO A 166 -5.03 -4.01 3.95
N GLU A 167 -5.56 -4.83 4.85
CA GLU A 167 -5.18 -6.24 5.00
C GLU A 167 -5.57 -7.05 3.75
N GLN A 168 -6.78 -6.86 3.23
CA GLN A 168 -7.23 -7.50 1.99
C GLN A 168 -6.36 -7.06 0.80
N TYR A 169 -5.96 -5.79 0.74
CA TYR A 169 -5.04 -5.31 -0.28
C TYR A 169 -3.69 -6.02 -0.19
N VAL A 170 -3.13 -6.15 1.01
CA VAL A 170 -1.86 -6.86 1.24
C VAL A 170 -1.97 -8.32 0.81
N GLU A 171 -3.01 -9.03 1.24
CA GLU A 171 -3.23 -10.44 0.88
C GLU A 171 -3.42 -10.62 -0.64
N LYS A 172 -4.21 -9.78 -1.29
CA LYS A 172 -4.38 -9.81 -2.75
C LYS A 172 -3.06 -9.60 -3.50
N ARG A 173 -2.14 -8.80 -2.93
CA ARG A 173 -0.79 -8.64 -3.50
C ARG A 173 0.07 -9.87 -3.28
N LYS A 174 0.01 -10.50 -2.11
CA LYS A 174 0.74 -11.76 -1.82
C LYS A 174 0.27 -12.90 -2.71
N ASP A 175 -1.04 -13.03 -2.95
CA ASP A 175 -1.62 -14.09 -3.77
C ASP A 175 -1.07 -14.12 -5.21
N LYS A 176 -0.67 -12.97 -5.74
CA LYS A 176 -0.03 -12.88 -7.06
C LYS A 176 1.37 -13.52 -7.10
N PHE A 177 2.01 -13.70 -5.96
CA PHE A 177 3.37 -14.23 -5.83
C PHE A 177 3.42 -15.59 -5.13
N ARG A 178 2.29 -16.07 -4.58
CA ARG A 178 2.17 -17.45 -4.15
C ARG A 178 2.25 -18.33 -5.40
N ALA A 179 3.09 -19.38 -5.34
CA ALA A 179 3.15 -20.36 -6.42
C ALA A 179 1.71 -20.86 -6.69
N PRO A 180 1.32 -21.07 -7.98
CA PRO A 180 0.07 -21.73 -8.26
C PRO A 180 0.05 -23.01 -7.43
N LYS A 181 -1.01 -23.22 -6.64
CA LYS A 181 -1.25 -24.55 -6.05
C LYS A 181 -1.11 -25.51 -7.21
N GLU A 182 -0.19 -26.49 -7.08
CA GLU A 182 -0.03 -27.53 -8.09
C GLU A 182 -1.43 -28.00 -8.48
N THR A 183 -1.87 -27.61 -9.66
CA THR A 183 -2.99 -28.27 -10.29
C THR A 183 -2.48 -29.69 -10.45
N THR A 184 -2.99 -30.60 -9.62
CA THR A 184 -2.85 -32.03 -9.86
C THR A 184 -3.32 -32.23 -11.30
N TYR A 185 -2.36 -32.28 -12.21
CA TYR A 185 -2.66 -32.73 -13.56
C TYR A 185 -3.29 -34.12 -13.36
N PRO A 186 -4.45 -34.40 -13.96
CA PRO A 186 -4.96 -35.75 -13.95
C PRO A 186 -3.82 -36.65 -14.39
N GLU A 187 -3.61 -37.74 -13.64
CA GLU A 187 -2.59 -38.73 -13.94
C GLU A 187 -2.53 -38.93 -15.45
N ARG A 188 -1.32 -38.88 -16.01
CA ARG A 188 -1.10 -39.18 -17.41
C ARG A 188 -1.88 -40.46 -17.71
N ILE A 189 -2.89 -40.35 -18.57
CA ILE A 189 -3.55 -41.54 -19.12
C ILE A 189 -2.43 -42.36 -19.75
N ASP A 190 -2.22 -43.55 -19.24
CA ASP A 190 -1.23 -44.47 -19.78
C ASP A 190 -1.57 -44.66 -21.28
N PRO A 191 -0.61 -44.50 -22.18
CA PRO A 191 -0.86 -44.71 -23.60
C PRO A 191 -1.46 -46.09 -23.92
N ASP A 192 -1.26 -47.08 -23.03
CA ASP A 192 -1.81 -48.44 -23.17
C ASP A 192 -3.28 -48.54 -22.72
N ASP A 193 -3.87 -47.55 -22.12
CA ASP A 193 -5.28 -47.48 -21.71
C ASP A 193 -6.21 -46.83 -22.74
N ILE A 194 -5.71 -46.48 -23.94
CA ILE A 194 -6.52 -45.94 -25.02
C ILE A 194 -7.11 -47.12 -25.83
N PRO A 195 -8.42 -47.39 -25.73
CA PRO A 195 -9.04 -48.41 -26.54
C PRO A 195 -9.04 -47.95 -28.02
N PHE A 196 -8.42 -48.75 -28.89
CA PHE A 196 -8.50 -48.61 -30.33
C PHE A 196 -9.84 -49.14 -30.86
#